data_c9b70653145e099f846c740b4e0222ba
#
_entry.id   c9b70653145e099f846c740b4e0222ba
#
_cell.length_a   1.000
_cell.length_b   1.000
_cell.length_c   1.000
_cell.angle_alpha   90.00
_cell.angle_beta   90.00
_cell.angle_gamma   90.00
#
_symmetry.space_group_name_H-M   'P 1'
#
loop_
_entity.id
_entity.type
_entity.pdbx_description
1 polymer ?
#
loop_
_entity_poly.entity_id
_entity_poly.type
_entity_poly.pdbx_seq_one_letter_code
_entity_poly.pdbx_strand_id
1 'polypeptide(L)'
;MTMLRPAILLFILLSLITGGLYPLVTTALGQWWFKDQANGSLIMQNGENRGSRLIGQNFTDARYFQGRPSATAESPYNPMASGGSNLAGSNPELDKAIAERVAALRAANPQASREVPVELVTTSASGLDYSLTPKAVAWQIPRVAAARQLTVEQVSKLVAEHTQKPLVSFIGMPVVNIVELNLALDALRKN
;
A
#
# COMPACT_ATOMS: atom_id res chain seq x y z
N MET A 1 10.87 7.18 54.25
CA MET A 1 11.81 7.62 53.18
C MET A 1 12.72 6.51 52.64
N THR A 2 12.61 5.28 53.16
CA THR A 2 13.47 4.14 52.74
C THR A 2 13.27 3.66 51.30
N MET A 3 12.08 3.85 50.71
CA MET A 3 11.76 3.37 49.37
C MET A 3 12.11 4.38 48.25
N LEU A 4 12.37 5.65 48.55
CA LEU A 4 12.61 6.66 47.52
C LEU A 4 13.90 6.41 46.74
N ARG A 5 14.98 6.05 47.44
CA ARG A 5 16.28 5.74 46.79
C ARG A 5 16.20 4.57 45.84
N PRO A 6 15.68 3.38 46.23
CA PRO A 6 15.56 2.26 45.30
C PRO A 6 14.57 2.56 44.16
N ALA A 7 13.51 3.32 44.36
CA ALA A 7 12.58 3.73 43.33
C ALA A 7 13.26 4.64 42.28
N ILE A 8 14.05 5.63 42.70
CA ILE A 8 14.80 6.49 41.77
C ILE A 8 15.85 5.68 41.01
N LEU A 9 16.61 4.83 41.69
CA LEU A 9 17.63 4.01 41.06
C LEU A 9 17.01 3.03 40.02
N LEU A 10 15.89 2.38 40.38
CA LEU A 10 15.19 1.48 39.47
C LEU A 10 14.62 2.24 38.25
N PHE A 11 14.05 3.43 38.49
CA PHE A 11 13.54 4.28 37.40
C PHE A 11 14.66 4.69 36.44
N ILE A 12 15.81 5.13 36.95
CA ILE A 12 16.97 5.50 36.13
C ILE A 12 17.48 4.25 35.36
N LEU A 13 17.63 3.11 36.04
CA LEU A 13 18.10 1.90 35.42
C LEU A 13 17.17 1.45 34.28
N LEU A 14 15.86 1.41 34.53
CA LEU A 14 14.89 1.04 33.50
C LEU A 14 14.86 2.05 32.35
N SER A 15 14.99 3.36 32.65
CA SER A 15 15.08 4.39 31.61
C SER A 15 16.32 4.22 30.72
N LEU A 16 17.46 3.88 31.29
CA LEU A 16 18.68 3.58 30.53
C LEU A 16 18.55 2.31 29.68
N ILE A 17 17.92 1.26 30.22
CA ILE A 17 17.72 0.01 29.48
C ILE A 17 16.71 0.24 28.34
N THR A 18 15.54 0.81 28.63
CA THR A 18 14.45 0.92 27.63
C THR A 18 14.63 2.10 26.68
N GLY A 19 15.21 3.21 27.14
CA GLY A 19 15.42 4.42 26.34
C GLY A 19 16.80 4.54 25.69
N GLY A 20 17.77 3.73 26.13
CA GLY A 20 19.13 3.74 25.60
C GLY A 20 19.55 2.39 25.01
N LEU A 21 19.79 1.42 25.86
CA LEU A 21 20.35 0.13 25.45
C LEU A 21 19.46 -0.59 24.40
N TYR A 22 18.18 -0.74 24.70
CA TYR A 22 17.24 -1.44 23.82
C TYR A 22 17.12 -0.79 22.43
N PRO A 23 16.86 0.51 22.28
CA PRO A 23 16.83 1.16 20.97
C PRO A 23 18.14 1.06 20.20
N LEU A 24 19.29 1.19 20.85
CA LEU A 24 20.59 1.07 20.19
C LEU A 24 20.83 -0.35 19.66
N VAL A 25 20.55 -1.38 20.47
CA VAL A 25 20.71 -2.77 20.06
C VAL A 25 19.76 -3.13 18.92
N THR A 26 18.48 -2.76 19.02
CA THR A 26 17.49 -3.05 17.97
C THR A 26 17.81 -2.32 16.68
N THR A 27 18.26 -1.06 16.75
CA THR A 27 18.71 -0.31 15.57
C THR A 27 19.94 -0.95 14.93
N ALA A 28 20.95 -1.33 15.71
CA ALA A 28 22.14 -1.97 15.20
C ALA A 28 21.82 -3.31 14.50
N LEU A 29 20.99 -4.15 15.11
CA LEU A 29 20.56 -5.42 14.52
C LEU A 29 19.71 -5.20 13.27
N GLY A 30 18.80 -4.24 13.30
CA GLY A 30 17.96 -3.86 12.14
C GLY A 30 18.80 -3.39 10.95
N GLN A 31 19.78 -2.51 11.20
CA GLN A 31 20.68 -2.01 10.16
C GLN A 31 21.64 -3.10 9.64
N TRP A 32 21.97 -4.07 10.45
CA TRP A 32 22.87 -5.17 10.05
C TRP A 32 22.13 -6.25 9.23
N TRP A 33 20.99 -6.75 9.73
CA TRP A 33 20.27 -7.86 9.10
C TRP A 33 19.16 -7.44 8.13
N PHE A 34 18.57 -6.27 8.32
CA PHE A 34 17.39 -5.79 7.58
C PHE A 34 17.57 -4.38 7.07
N LYS A 35 18.74 -4.09 6.49
CA LYS A 35 19.12 -2.73 6.08
C LYS A 35 18.09 -2.04 5.18
N ASP A 36 17.54 -2.76 4.19
CA ASP A 36 16.53 -2.22 3.27
C ASP A 36 15.25 -1.84 4.03
N GLN A 37 14.73 -2.74 4.85
CA GLN A 37 13.53 -2.52 5.67
C GLN A 37 13.75 -1.43 6.72
N ALA A 38 14.89 -1.43 7.39
CA ALA A 38 15.25 -0.43 8.40
C ALA A 38 15.37 0.98 7.82
N ASN A 39 15.63 1.11 6.51
CA ASN A 39 15.69 2.38 5.79
C ASN A 39 14.42 2.69 4.97
N GLY A 40 13.32 1.98 5.22
CA GLY A 40 12.00 2.29 4.66
C GLY A 40 11.69 1.63 3.34
N SER A 41 12.43 0.59 2.92
CA SER A 41 12.18 -0.18 1.68
C SER A 41 12.00 0.72 0.45
N LEU A 42 12.92 1.66 0.26
CA LEU A 42 12.82 2.68 -0.79
C LEU A 42 13.03 2.09 -2.19
N ILE A 43 12.22 2.56 -3.13
CA ILE A 43 12.33 2.21 -4.55
C ILE A 43 13.20 3.27 -5.23
N MET A 44 14.40 2.87 -5.61
CA MET A 44 15.33 3.74 -6.35
C MET A 44 15.26 3.41 -7.85
N GLN A 45 15.00 4.40 -8.69
CA GLN A 45 14.99 4.27 -10.15
C GLN A 45 15.73 5.43 -10.80
N ASN A 46 16.75 5.14 -11.61
CA ASN A 46 17.60 6.14 -12.26
C ASN A 46 18.26 7.14 -11.27
N GLY A 47 18.61 6.68 -10.06
CA GLY A 47 19.21 7.52 -9.02
C GLY A 47 18.21 8.38 -8.22
N GLU A 48 16.91 8.33 -8.56
CA GLU A 48 15.86 9.06 -7.86
C GLU A 48 15.02 8.13 -6.96
N ASN A 49 14.63 8.64 -5.81
CA ASN A 49 13.69 7.95 -4.93
C ASN A 49 12.27 8.08 -5.49
N ARG A 50 11.63 6.95 -5.80
CA ARG A 50 10.26 6.86 -6.32
C ARG A 50 9.23 6.57 -5.24
N GLY A 51 9.63 6.46 -4.00
CA GLY A 51 8.77 6.14 -2.85
C GLY A 51 9.20 4.86 -2.14
N SER A 52 8.34 4.36 -1.28
CA SER A 52 8.53 3.09 -0.58
C SER A 52 7.65 2.00 -1.21
N ARG A 53 8.17 0.78 -1.29
CA ARG A 53 7.35 -0.38 -1.70
C ARG A 53 6.27 -0.77 -0.69
N LEU A 54 6.32 -0.19 0.52
CA LEU A 54 5.36 -0.47 1.60
C LEU A 54 4.27 0.60 1.73
N ILE A 55 4.34 1.69 0.95
CA ILE A 55 3.39 2.80 1.01
C ILE A 55 2.80 3.02 -0.38
N GLY A 56 1.48 2.97 -0.46
CA GLY A 56 0.75 3.26 -1.69
C GLY A 56 0.88 4.71 -2.14
N GLN A 57 0.57 4.96 -3.39
CA GLN A 57 0.59 6.29 -4.00
C GLN A 57 -0.72 6.55 -4.75
N ASN A 58 -1.08 7.83 -4.88
CA ASN A 58 -2.29 8.25 -5.55
C ASN A 58 -2.11 8.28 -7.07
N PHE A 59 -2.42 7.18 -7.74
CA PHE A 59 -2.44 7.10 -9.20
C PHE A 59 -3.85 7.43 -9.72
N THR A 60 -4.00 8.53 -10.45
CA THR A 60 -5.29 8.98 -11.00
C THR A 60 -5.40 8.85 -12.52
N ASP A 61 -4.27 8.78 -13.23
CA ASP A 61 -4.24 8.66 -14.69
C ASP A 61 -4.73 7.27 -15.15
N ALA A 62 -5.49 7.23 -16.25
CA ALA A 62 -6.04 6.00 -16.82
C ALA A 62 -4.99 4.96 -17.23
N ARG A 63 -3.76 5.40 -17.49
CA ARG A 63 -2.61 4.55 -17.87
C ARG A 63 -2.03 3.73 -16.72
N TYR A 64 -2.44 4.00 -15.46
CA TYR A 64 -1.92 3.33 -14.27
C TYR A 64 -2.98 2.49 -13.59
N PHE A 65 -2.54 1.45 -12.93
CA PHE A 65 -3.36 0.76 -11.94
C PHE A 65 -3.58 1.66 -10.74
N GLN A 66 -4.81 1.78 -10.33
CA GLN A 66 -5.22 2.55 -9.16
C GLN A 66 -5.25 1.62 -7.94
N GLY A 67 -4.80 2.13 -6.80
CA GLY A 67 -4.86 1.43 -5.52
C GLY A 67 -6.25 1.51 -4.87
N ARG A 68 -6.32 1.14 -3.60
CA ARG A 68 -7.54 1.30 -2.79
C ARG A 68 -7.86 2.77 -2.58
N PRO A 69 -9.14 3.14 -2.43
CA PRO A 69 -9.49 4.49 -2.01
C PRO A 69 -8.81 4.85 -0.69
N SER A 70 -8.23 6.03 -0.62
CA SER A 70 -7.57 6.55 0.58
C SER A 70 -8.48 7.57 1.28
N ALA A 71 -8.57 7.50 2.60
CA ALA A 71 -9.31 8.45 3.44
C ALA A 71 -8.39 9.18 4.43
N THR A 72 -7.12 9.32 4.10
CA THR A 72 -6.17 10.12 4.89
C THR A 72 -6.55 11.60 4.88
N ALA A 73 -6.27 12.30 5.98
CA ALA A 73 -6.55 13.73 6.08
C ALA A 73 -5.71 14.54 5.08
N GLU A 74 -6.24 15.70 4.67
CA GLU A 74 -5.65 16.69 3.77
C GLU A 74 -5.48 16.23 2.31
N SER A 75 -4.96 15.05 2.08
CA SER A 75 -4.77 14.49 0.73
C SER A 75 -4.77 12.97 0.74
N PRO A 76 -5.18 12.30 -0.36
CA PRO A 76 -5.05 10.85 -0.47
C PRO A 76 -3.61 10.38 -0.33
N TYR A 77 -3.41 9.27 0.38
CA TYR A 77 -2.08 8.67 0.64
C TYR A 77 -1.12 9.59 1.40
N ASN A 78 -1.65 10.44 2.29
CA ASN A 78 -0.81 11.27 3.15
C ASN A 78 -0.16 10.43 4.26
N PRO A 79 1.18 10.22 4.22
CA PRO A 79 1.86 9.38 5.21
C PRO A 79 1.92 10.01 6.61
N MET A 80 1.66 11.33 6.70
CA MET A 80 1.64 12.05 7.99
C MET A 80 0.30 11.91 8.72
N ALA A 81 -0.74 11.38 8.04
CA ALA A 81 -2.09 11.30 8.58
C ALA A 81 -2.75 9.94 8.28
N SER A 82 -2.01 8.82 8.49
CA SER A 82 -2.54 7.48 8.28
C SER A 82 -3.87 7.27 9.02
N GLY A 83 -4.88 6.84 8.28
CA GLY A 83 -6.23 6.60 8.82
C GLY A 83 -7.21 6.13 7.74
N GLY A 84 -8.29 5.50 8.19
CA GLY A 84 -9.40 5.08 7.35
C GLY A 84 -10.61 6.01 7.49
N SER A 85 -11.67 5.74 6.73
CA SER A 85 -12.93 6.50 6.82
C SER A 85 -13.65 6.32 8.16
N ASN A 86 -13.41 5.20 8.85
CA ASN A 86 -14.01 4.83 10.13
C ASN A 86 -15.56 4.91 10.14
N LEU A 87 -16.20 4.82 8.96
CA LEU A 87 -17.66 4.81 8.83
C LEU A 87 -18.21 3.46 9.28
N ALA A 88 -19.23 3.50 10.14
CA ALA A 88 -19.95 2.28 10.52
C ALA A 88 -20.71 1.70 9.33
N GLY A 89 -20.90 0.37 9.31
CA GLY A 89 -21.63 -0.32 8.25
C GLY A 89 -23.11 0.14 8.10
N SER A 90 -23.67 0.75 9.14
CA SER A 90 -25.02 1.34 9.13
C SER A 90 -25.05 2.82 8.73
N ASN A 91 -23.90 3.43 8.46
CA ASN A 91 -23.82 4.86 8.10
C ASN A 91 -24.16 5.04 6.61
N PRO A 92 -25.21 5.79 6.23
CA PRO A 92 -25.61 5.98 4.84
C PRO A 92 -24.54 6.66 3.97
N GLU A 93 -23.60 7.41 4.56
CA GLU A 93 -22.48 7.99 3.83
C GLU A 93 -21.51 6.92 3.27
N LEU A 94 -21.43 5.76 3.93
CA LEU A 94 -20.64 4.64 3.43
C LEU A 94 -21.24 4.09 2.12
N ASP A 95 -22.55 3.82 2.11
CA ASP A 95 -23.26 3.32 0.94
C ASP A 95 -23.20 4.30 -0.23
N LYS A 96 -23.37 5.59 0.06
CA LYS A 96 -23.26 6.66 -0.92
C LYS A 96 -21.86 6.70 -1.54
N ALA A 97 -20.82 6.71 -0.73
CA ALA A 97 -19.43 6.72 -1.19
C ALA A 97 -19.07 5.48 -2.03
N ILE A 98 -19.57 4.32 -1.65
CA ILE A 98 -19.41 3.08 -2.43
C ILE A 98 -20.14 3.18 -3.77
N ALA A 99 -21.40 3.64 -3.79
CA ALA A 99 -22.18 3.78 -5.01
C ALA A 99 -21.54 4.76 -6.01
N GLU A 100 -21.04 5.89 -5.54
CA GLU A 100 -20.34 6.89 -6.36
C GLU A 100 -19.06 6.31 -6.98
N ARG A 101 -18.25 5.59 -6.19
CA ARG A 101 -17.03 4.91 -6.67
C ARG A 101 -17.34 3.82 -7.68
N VAL A 102 -18.36 3.00 -7.45
CA VAL A 102 -18.82 1.97 -8.39
C VAL A 102 -19.22 2.61 -9.72
N ALA A 103 -19.98 3.69 -9.70
CA ALA A 103 -20.40 4.40 -10.90
C ALA A 103 -19.20 4.95 -11.68
N ALA A 104 -18.28 5.63 -10.98
CA ALA A 104 -17.07 6.20 -11.58
C ALA A 104 -16.15 5.12 -12.19
N LEU A 105 -15.92 4.02 -11.49
CA LEU A 105 -15.08 2.92 -11.96
C LEU A 105 -15.68 2.22 -13.19
N ARG A 106 -17.00 1.99 -13.20
CA ARG A 106 -17.69 1.40 -14.36
C ARG A 106 -17.63 2.33 -15.59
N ALA A 107 -17.77 3.63 -15.38
CA ALA A 107 -17.66 4.61 -16.45
C ALA A 107 -16.24 4.65 -17.04
N ALA A 108 -15.21 4.56 -16.16
CA ALA A 108 -13.81 4.55 -16.57
C ALA A 108 -13.35 3.23 -17.21
N ASN A 109 -14.05 2.11 -16.98
CA ASN A 109 -13.69 0.78 -17.47
C ASN A 109 -14.90 0.00 -18.01
N PRO A 110 -15.52 0.47 -19.10
CA PRO A 110 -16.75 -0.12 -19.64
C PRO A 110 -16.58 -1.54 -20.19
N GLN A 111 -15.35 -1.97 -20.47
CA GLN A 111 -15.03 -3.31 -20.97
C GLN A 111 -14.84 -4.34 -19.86
N ALA A 112 -14.73 -3.91 -18.59
CA ALA A 112 -14.59 -4.82 -17.47
C ALA A 112 -15.93 -5.42 -17.04
N SER A 113 -15.86 -6.43 -16.18
CA SER A 113 -17.05 -7.02 -15.59
C SER A 113 -17.86 -5.96 -14.80
N ARG A 114 -19.18 -6.14 -14.75
CA ARG A 114 -20.04 -5.25 -13.95
C ARG A 114 -19.80 -5.37 -12.44
N GLU A 115 -19.24 -6.47 -12.01
CA GLU A 115 -18.88 -6.70 -10.60
C GLU A 115 -17.57 -6.01 -10.29
N VAL A 116 -17.64 -4.84 -9.68
CA VAL A 116 -16.44 -4.11 -9.22
C VAL A 116 -15.91 -4.78 -7.95
N PRO A 117 -14.61 -5.13 -7.91
CA PRO A 117 -14.01 -5.68 -6.69
C PRO A 117 -14.14 -4.73 -5.50
N VAL A 118 -14.49 -5.28 -4.34
CA VAL A 118 -14.76 -4.50 -3.10
C VAL A 118 -13.56 -3.63 -2.69
N GLU A 119 -12.35 -4.09 -2.93
CA GLU A 119 -11.12 -3.36 -2.63
C GLU A 119 -11.00 -2.02 -3.38
N LEU A 120 -11.59 -1.92 -4.57
CA LEU A 120 -11.55 -0.70 -5.37
C LEU A 120 -12.59 0.35 -4.94
N VAL A 121 -13.54 -0.02 -4.09
CA VAL A 121 -14.62 0.86 -3.64
C VAL A 121 -14.61 1.12 -2.14
N THR A 122 -13.84 0.35 -1.36
CA THR A 122 -13.71 0.51 0.10
C THR A 122 -12.33 1.04 0.47
N THR A 123 -12.30 2.00 1.40
CA THR A 123 -11.04 2.53 1.90
C THR A 123 -10.24 1.48 2.68
N SER A 124 -8.91 1.57 2.64
CA SER A 124 -8.07 0.81 3.57
C SER A 124 -8.12 1.43 4.96
N ALA A 125 -7.80 0.64 5.98
CA ALA A 125 -7.73 1.14 7.37
C ALA A 125 -6.61 2.15 7.58
N SER A 126 -5.49 1.99 6.86
CA SER A 126 -4.35 2.90 6.92
C SER A 126 -4.47 4.11 5.99
N GLY A 127 -5.25 4.01 4.93
CA GLY A 127 -5.24 4.97 3.82
C GLY A 127 -3.96 4.97 2.97
N LEU A 128 -3.02 4.05 3.27
CA LEU A 128 -1.69 3.96 2.66
C LEU A 128 -1.42 2.58 2.02
N ASP A 129 -2.46 1.76 1.84
CA ASP A 129 -2.32 0.40 1.33
C ASP A 129 -1.71 0.41 -0.09
N TYR A 130 -0.61 -0.31 -0.25
CA TYR A 130 0.18 -0.37 -1.48
C TYR A 130 -0.22 -1.51 -2.41
N SER A 131 -1.05 -2.43 -1.94
CA SER A 131 -1.33 -3.68 -2.63
C SER A 131 -2.81 -3.92 -2.88
N LEU A 132 -3.07 -4.72 -3.92
CA LEU A 132 -4.39 -5.24 -4.27
C LEU A 132 -4.31 -6.76 -4.49
N THR A 133 -5.45 -7.45 -4.37
CA THR A 133 -5.53 -8.82 -4.84
C THR A 133 -5.41 -8.91 -6.37
N PRO A 134 -4.93 -10.03 -6.92
CA PRO A 134 -4.89 -10.25 -8.37
C PRO A 134 -6.24 -10.04 -9.06
N LYS A 135 -7.36 -10.34 -8.37
CA LYS A 135 -8.73 -10.12 -8.89
C LYS A 135 -9.00 -8.63 -9.10
N ALA A 136 -8.65 -7.79 -8.14
CA ALA A 136 -8.86 -6.35 -8.21
C ALA A 136 -7.96 -5.69 -9.27
N VAL A 137 -6.73 -6.20 -9.44
CA VAL A 137 -5.83 -5.75 -10.51
C VAL A 137 -6.34 -6.21 -11.88
N ALA A 138 -6.72 -7.48 -12.02
CA ALA A 138 -7.23 -8.02 -13.28
C ALA A 138 -8.45 -7.26 -13.80
N TRP A 139 -9.32 -6.78 -12.90
CA TRP A 139 -10.47 -5.96 -13.27
C TRP A 139 -10.06 -4.65 -13.96
N GLN A 140 -8.90 -4.10 -13.67
CA GLN A 140 -8.40 -2.86 -14.26
C GLN A 140 -7.63 -3.04 -15.58
N ILE A 141 -7.23 -4.27 -15.93
CA ILE A 141 -6.40 -4.56 -17.11
C ILE A 141 -6.97 -3.98 -18.41
N PRO A 142 -8.27 -4.14 -18.76
CA PRO A 142 -8.77 -3.61 -20.02
C PRO A 142 -8.56 -2.10 -20.18
N ARG A 143 -8.81 -1.34 -19.13
CA ARG A 143 -8.61 0.13 -19.13
C ARG A 143 -7.13 0.49 -19.32
N VAL A 144 -6.24 -0.14 -18.56
CA VAL A 144 -4.80 0.15 -18.61
C VAL A 144 -4.22 -0.25 -19.97
N ALA A 145 -4.60 -1.41 -20.49
CA ALA A 145 -4.17 -1.89 -21.80
C ALA A 145 -4.58 -0.90 -22.91
N ALA A 146 -5.85 -0.49 -22.94
CA ALA A 146 -6.36 0.47 -23.90
C ALA A 146 -5.64 1.83 -23.80
N ALA A 147 -5.46 2.36 -22.59
CA ALA A 147 -4.82 3.65 -22.35
C ALA A 147 -3.32 3.67 -22.71
N ARG A 148 -2.67 2.51 -22.67
CA ARG A 148 -1.24 2.37 -23.03
C ARG A 148 -0.99 1.83 -24.44
N GLN A 149 -2.05 1.49 -25.17
CA GLN A 149 -1.97 0.86 -26.50
C GLN A 149 -1.20 -0.49 -26.46
N LEU A 150 -1.39 -1.23 -25.36
CA LEU A 150 -0.86 -2.57 -25.15
C LEU A 150 -1.98 -3.60 -25.32
N THR A 151 -1.61 -4.86 -25.56
CA THR A 151 -2.61 -5.93 -25.54
C THR A 151 -2.94 -6.34 -24.10
N VAL A 152 -4.14 -6.88 -23.90
CA VAL A 152 -4.59 -7.40 -22.61
C VAL A 152 -3.63 -8.50 -22.13
N GLU A 153 -3.12 -9.33 -23.04
CA GLU A 153 -2.18 -10.41 -22.76
C GLU A 153 -0.84 -9.88 -22.22
N GLN A 154 -0.31 -8.80 -22.83
CA GLN A 154 0.94 -8.18 -22.36
C GLN A 154 0.79 -7.64 -20.95
N VAL A 155 -0.30 -6.94 -20.66
CA VAL A 155 -0.56 -6.40 -19.33
C VAL A 155 -0.84 -7.52 -18.32
N SER A 156 -1.60 -8.56 -18.70
CA SER A 156 -1.87 -9.72 -17.85
C SER A 156 -0.60 -10.48 -17.47
N LYS A 157 0.32 -10.64 -18.42
CA LYS A 157 1.62 -11.26 -18.17
C LYS A 157 2.43 -10.45 -17.13
N LEU A 158 2.49 -9.13 -17.29
CA LEU A 158 3.17 -8.26 -16.34
C LEU A 158 2.58 -8.36 -14.93
N VAL A 159 1.24 -8.38 -14.82
CA VAL A 159 0.53 -8.57 -13.54
C VAL A 159 0.89 -9.92 -12.91
N ALA A 160 0.93 -10.99 -13.69
CA ALA A 160 1.29 -12.31 -13.21
C ALA A 160 2.74 -12.36 -12.66
N GLU A 161 3.67 -11.71 -13.35
CA GLU A 161 5.08 -11.61 -12.95
C GLU A 161 5.26 -10.79 -11.65
N HIS A 162 4.37 -9.81 -11.40
CA HIS A 162 4.40 -8.96 -10.19
C HIS A 162 3.46 -9.46 -9.08
N THR A 163 2.84 -10.63 -9.26
CA THR A 163 1.99 -11.24 -8.23
C THR A 163 2.84 -11.96 -7.20
N GLN A 164 2.87 -11.42 -5.99
CA GLN A 164 3.57 -12.01 -4.85
C GLN A 164 2.68 -13.03 -4.16
N LYS A 165 3.18 -14.24 -4.01
CA LYS A 165 2.49 -15.31 -3.26
C LYS A 165 3.01 -15.33 -1.82
N PRO A 166 2.16 -15.60 -0.82
CA PRO A 166 2.62 -15.77 0.55
C PRO A 166 3.55 -16.99 0.64
N LEU A 167 4.53 -16.91 1.53
CA LEU A 167 5.48 -18.03 1.76
C LEU A 167 4.73 -19.32 2.12
N VAL A 168 3.65 -19.20 2.86
CA VAL A 168 2.78 -20.30 3.28
C VAL A 168 1.34 -19.92 2.97
N SER A 169 0.64 -20.73 2.18
CA SER A 169 -0.67 -20.43 1.60
C SER A 169 -1.78 -20.15 2.63
N PHE A 170 -1.68 -20.67 3.87
CA PHE A 170 -2.66 -20.43 4.92
C PHE A 170 -2.41 -19.15 5.74
N ILE A 171 -1.26 -18.46 5.54
CA ILE A 171 -0.92 -17.24 6.31
C ILE A 171 -1.35 -15.96 5.58
N GLY A 172 -1.61 -16.04 4.27
CA GLY A 172 -1.98 -14.85 3.49
C GLY A 172 -2.54 -15.19 2.12
N MET A 173 -2.93 -14.15 1.39
CA MET A 173 -3.40 -14.24 0.01
C MET A 173 -2.35 -13.67 -0.95
N PRO A 174 -2.36 -14.09 -2.23
CA PRO A 174 -1.56 -13.42 -3.26
C PRO A 174 -1.92 -11.94 -3.37
N VAL A 175 -0.92 -11.10 -3.51
CA VAL A 175 -1.08 -9.65 -3.66
C VAL A 175 -0.19 -9.11 -4.78
N VAL A 176 -0.57 -7.96 -5.31
CA VAL A 176 0.20 -7.23 -6.32
C VAL A 176 0.53 -5.86 -5.77
N ASN A 177 1.79 -5.51 -5.72
CA ASN A 177 2.24 -4.17 -5.33
C ASN A 177 1.96 -3.19 -6.49
N ILE A 178 1.07 -2.23 -6.26
CA ILE A 178 0.61 -1.30 -7.31
C ILE A 178 1.70 -0.31 -7.71
N VAL A 179 2.56 0.11 -6.77
CA VAL A 179 3.65 1.03 -7.06
C VAL A 179 4.69 0.36 -7.96
N GLU A 180 5.13 -0.84 -7.60
CA GLU A 180 6.10 -1.61 -8.40
C GLU A 180 5.53 -1.98 -9.78
N LEU A 181 4.27 -2.39 -9.85
CA LEU A 181 3.59 -2.72 -11.11
C LEU A 181 3.51 -1.49 -12.04
N ASN A 182 3.17 -0.32 -11.53
CA ASN A 182 3.09 0.89 -12.33
C ASN A 182 4.48 1.36 -12.83
N LEU A 183 5.51 1.20 -12.01
CA LEU A 183 6.90 1.45 -12.44
C LEU A 183 7.35 0.47 -13.54
N ALA A 184 6.95 -0.80 -13.43
CA ALA A 184 7.23 -1.81 -14.48
C ALA A 184 6.50 -1.49 -15.79
N LEU A 185 5.25 -1.00 -15.73
CA LEU A 185 4.53 -0.50 -16.90
C LEU A 185 5.27 0.65 -17.61
N ASP A 186 5.86 1.56 -16.84
CA ASP A 186 6.62 2.67 -17.42
C ASP A 186 7.92 2.21 -18.07
N ALA A 187 8.52 1.13 -17.57
CA ALA A 187 9.72 0.54 -18.17
C ALA A 187 9.44 -0.12 -19.54
N LEU A 188 8.24 -0.68 -19.76
CA LEU A 188 7.85 -1.25 -21.06
C LEU A 188 7.82 -0.21 -22.20
N ARG A 189 7.59 1.07 -21.88
CA ARG A 189 7.47 2.15 -22.88
C ARG A 189 8.83 2.70 -23.35
N LYS A 190 9.92 2.33 -22.71
CA LYS A 190 11.28 2.81 -23.04
C LYS A 190 12.00 1.93 -24.07
N ASN A 191 11.38 0.84 -24.48
CA ASN A 191 11.84 -0.04 -25.56
C ASN A 191 10.90 0.13 -26.76
#